data_f181416c3025bfd0c11be6aa62ecad4e
#
_entry.id   f181416c3025bfd0c11be6aa62ecad4e
#
_cell.length_a   1.000
_cell.length_b   1.000
_cell.length_c   1.000
_cell.angle_alpha   90.00
_cell.angle_beta   90.00
_cell.angle_gamma   90.00
#
_symmetry.space_group_name_H-M   'P 1'
#
loop_
_entity.id
_entity.type
_entity.pdbx_description
1 polymer ?
#
loop_
_entity_poly.entity_id
_entity_poly.type
_entity_poly.pdbx_seq_one_letter_code
_entity_poly.pdbx_strand_id
1 'polypeptide(L)'
;MLPGFAQCPCENSIAYLEKDGNEKSIHIHFYNAGSRDVQIRMMESGIIDFTLLSVVPLTRQYAHIKLPVQDTWGLLMRKDDPLSEKGFVEPTDMKDIPLVSGRSENFRSMMSGWLGFDFNQLNFIGTSFLMTSTEKLVAESVAYAIIREGIINDGITSPVCFRPFHPELKSNMFLAWSNGANMTAPQELFLNAMKEWAGNEKA
;
A
#
# COMPACT_ATOMS: atom_id res chain seq x y z
N MET A 1 17.03 15.07 0.94
CA MET A 1 16.38 13.77 1.19
C MET A 1 15.15 14.05 2.03
N LEU A 2 13.95 13.68 1.61
CA LEU A 2 12.75 13.82 2.43
C LEU A 2 12.67 12.58 3.36
N PRO A 3 13.22 12.66 4.61
CA PRO A 3 13.20 11.55 5.52
C PRO A 3 11.73 11.33 5.96
N GLY A 4 11.19 10.18 5.73
CA GLY A 4 9.82 9.80 6.07
C GLY A 4 8.95 9.37 4.88
N PHE A 5 9.31 9.74 3.64
CA PHE A 5 8.56 9.28 2.46
C PHE A 5 8.78 7.78 2.20
N ALA A 6 9.98 7.28 2.52
CA ALA A 6 10.34 5.86 2.37
C ALA A 6 9.66 4.93 3.41
N GLN A 7 9.10 5.50 4.48
CA GLN A 7 8.45 4.75 5.55
C GLN A 7 6.92 4.93 5.55
N CYS A 8 6.34 5.57 4.53
CA CYS A 8 4.88 5.65 4.42
C CYS A 8 4.38 4.39 3.69
N PRO A 9 3.89 3.36 4.41
CA PRO A 9 3.50 2.08 3.82
C PRO A 9 2.10 2.15 3.18
N CYS A 10 1.74 3.30 2.62
CA CYS A 10 0.38 3.54 2.17
C CYS A 10 0.29 3.43 0.65
N GLU A 11 -0.20 2.30 0.13
CA GLU A 11 -0.68 2.17 -1.27
C GLU A 11 -1.67 3.25 -1.69
N ASN A 12 -2.12 4.06 -0.74
CA ASN A 12 -3.19 5.02 -0.92
C ASN A 12 -2.74 6.45 -0.66
N SER A 13 -1.44 6.67 -0.47
CA SER A 13 -0.94 8.03 -0.26
C SER A 13 -0.68 8.71 -1.58
N ILE A 14 -1.28 9.84 -1.75
CA ILE A 14 -1.28 10.65 -2.95
C ILE A 14 -0.75 12.02 -2.56
N ALA A 15 0.18 12.54 -3.34
CA ALA A 15 0.73 13.86 -3.11
C ALA A 15 0.12 14.86 -4.10
N TYR A 16 -0.43 15.93 -3.55
CA TYR A 16 -0.65 17.20 -4.23
C TYR A 16 0.44 18.15 -3.75
N LEU A 17 1.08 18.85 -4.68
CA LEU A 17 2.21 19.74 -4.38
C LEU A 17 1.84 21.17 -4.68
N GLU A 18 1.79 21.99 -3.64
CA GLU A 18 1.55 23.41 -3.73
C GLU A 18 2.79 24.20 -3.35
N LYS A 19 3.10 25.25 -4.10
CA LYS A 19 4.14 26.21 -3.75
C LYS A 19 3.53 27.31 -2.91
N ASP A 20 3.93 27.40 -1.65
CA ASP A 20 3.62 28.56 -0.82
C ASP A 20 4.35 29.79 -1.40
N GLY A 21 3.72 30.96 -1.38
CA GLY A 21 4.27 32.20 -1.94
C GLY A 21 5.65 32.62 -1.42
N ASN A 22 6.23 31.86 -0.49
CA ASN A 22 7.57 31.98 0.01
C ASN A 22 8.48 30.94 -0.69
N GLU A 23 9.47 31.35 -1.47
CA GLU A 23 10.27 30.57 -2.40
C GLU A 23 10.98 29.29 -1.84
N LYS A 24 10.83 28.97 -0.55
CA LYS A 24 11.58 27.94 0.17
C LYS A 24 10.76 26.74 0.67
N SER A 25 9.45 26.72 0.55
CA SER A 25 8.62 25.63 1.07
C SER A 25 7.76 24.98 -0.02
N ILE A 26 7.77 23.65 -0.05
CA ILE A 26 6.84 22.84 -0.82
C ILE A 26 5.86 22.24 0.17
N HIS A 27 4.56 22.43 -0.06
CA HIS A 27 3.52 21.77 0.70
C HIS A 27 3.12 20.49 -0.01
N ILE A 28 3.11 19.38 0.73
CA ILE A 28 2.71 18.08 0.23
C ILE A 28 1.42 17.68 0.92
N HIS A 29 0.37 17.47 0.15
CA HIS A 29 -0.91 16.99 0.64
C HIS A 29 -1.06 15.51 0.34
N PHE A 30 -1.32 14.71 1.36
CA PHE A 30 -1.53 13.27 1.24
C PHE A 30 -3.01 12.93 1.26
N TYR A 31 -3.44 12.11 0.30
CA TYR A 31 -4.80 11.61 0.18
C TYR A 31 -4.81 10.09 0.30
N ASN A 32 -5.80 9.56 0.99
CA ASN A 32 -6.10 8.14 0.98
C ASN A 32 -7.30 7.88 0.05
N ALA A 33 -7.04 7.26 -1.09
CA ALA A 33 -8.05 7.07 -2.14
C ALA A 33 -8.71 5.69 -2.11
N GLY A 34 -8.33 4.82 -1.18
CA GLY A 34 -8.97 3.53 -0.97
C GLY A 34 -8.70 2.48 -2.06
N SER A 35 -8.81 2.79 -3.35
CA SER A 35 -8.56 1.83 -4.43
C SER A 35 -7.82 2.45 -5.60
N ARG A 36 -7.12 1.60 -6.38
CA ARG A 36 -6.40 2.00 -7.59
C ARG A 36 -7.28 2.78 -8.58
N ASP A 37 -8.51 2.32 -8.81
CA ASP A 37 -9.39 2.96 -9.78
C ASP A 37 -9.79 4.37 -9.33
N VAL A 38 -9.96 4.59 -8.03
CA VAL A 38 -10.18 5.92 -7.47
C VAL A 38 -8.93 6.78 -7.62
N GLN A 39 -7.74 6.23 -7.33
CA GLN A 39 -6.46 6.94 -7.52
C GLN A 39 -6.27 7.40 -8.97
N ILE A 40 -6.52 6.52 -9.93
CA ILE A 40 -6.42 6.84 -11.35
C ILE A 40 -7.39 7.97 -11.73
N ARG A 41 -8.67 7.88 -11.33
CA ARG A 41 -9.65 8.95 -11.60
C ARG A 41 -9.27 10.28 -10.94
N MET A 42 -8.72 10.27 -9.73
CA MET A 42 -8.24 11.49 -9.07
C MET A 42 -7.06 12.11 -9.82
N MET A 43 -6.17 11.31 -10.37
CA MET A 43 -5.06 11.76 -11.19
C MET A 43 -5.55 12.31 -12.55
N GLU A 44 -6.50 11.65 -13.20
CA GLU A 44 -7.13 12.11 -14.45
C GLU A 44 -7.89 13.43 -14.28
N SER A 45 -8.50 13.64 -13.12
CA SER A 45 -9.21 14.89 -12.80
C SER A 45 -8.29 16.00 -12.25
N GLY A 46 -6.98 15.75 -12.12
CA GLY A 46 -6.02 16.71 -11.61
C GLY A 46 -6.17 17.02 -10.11
N ILE A 47 -6.90 16.18 -9.36
CA ILE A 47 -6.99 16.31 -7.90
C ILE A 47 -5.67 15.93 -7.24
N ILE A 48 -4.92 15.03 -7.90
CA ILE A 48 -3.61 14.56 -7.43
C ILE A 48 -2.61 14.57 -8.57
N ASP A 49 -1.37 14.83 -8.23
CA ASP A 49 -0.25 14.89 -9.17
C ASP A 49 0.44 13.54 -9.33
N PHE A 50 0.62 12.84 -8.22
CA PHE A 50 1.35 11.59 -8.11
C PHE A 50 0.56 10.56 -7.32
N THR A 51 0.75 9.28 -7.65
CA THR A 51 0.17 8.17 -6.87
C THR A 51 1.17 7.04 -6.70
N LEU A 52 1.06 6.31 -5.58
CA LEU A 52 1.81 5.09 -5.32
C LEU A 52 0.96 3.88 -5.72
N LEU A 53 1.55 2.99 -6.51
CA LEU A 53 0.89 1.80 -7.02
C LEU A 53 1.77 0.57 -6.81
N SER A 54 1.17 -0.56 -6.45
CA SER A 54 1.86 -1.86 -6.37
C SER A 54 1.98 -2.54 -7.73
N VAL A 55 1.21 -2.10 -8.72
CA VAL A 55 1.22 -2.63 -10.09
C VAL A 55 1.24 -1.48 -11.09
N VAL A 56 2.16 -1.56 -12.04
CA VAL A 56 2.32 -0.56 -13.09
C VAL A 56 1.06 -0.45 -13.95
N PRO A 57 0.57 0.77 -14.23
CA PRO A 57 -0.47 0.96 -15.23
C PRO A 57 0.04 0.56 -16.61
N LEU A 58 -0.67 -0.34 -17.30
CA LEU A 58 -0.27 -0.83 -18.62
C LEU A 58 -0.58 0.15 -19.77
N THR A 59 -1.03 1.36 -19.47
CA THR A 59 -1.40 2.35 -20.48
C THR A 59 -0.33 3.41 -20.67
N ARG A 60 -0.16 3.89 -21.92
CA ARG A 60 0.79 4.98 -22.23
C ARG A 60 0.41 6.35 -21.65
N GLN A 61 -0.75 6.44 -21.01
CA GLN A 61 -1.24 7.67 -20.38
C GLN A 61 -0.46 8.02 -19.11
N TYR A 62 0.22 7.04 -18.49
CA TYR A 62 0.92 7.23 -17.22
C TYR A 62 2.40 6.91 -17.36
N ALA A 63 3.22 7.83 -16.89
CA ALA A 63 4.63 7.59 -16.64
C ALA A 63 4.80 7.06 -15.20
N HIS A 64 5.85 6.29 -14.96
CA HIS A 64 6.13 5.75 -13.65
C HIS A 64 7.63 5.49 -13.45
N ILE A 65 8.03 5.43 -12.20
CA ILE A 65 9.33 4.90 -11.75
C ILE A 65 9.11 3.82 -10.71
N LYS A 66 9.94 2.79 -10.74
CA LYS A 66 9.99 1.79 -9.67
C LYS A 66 10.75 2.39 -8.49
N LEU A 67 10.16 2.32 -7.29
CA LEU A 67 10.83 2.74 -6.07
C LEU A 67 11.69 1.60 -5.49
N PRO A 68 12.77 1.92 -4.76
CA PRO A 68 13.69 0.94 -4.18
C PRO A 68 13.15 0.34 -2.87
N VAL A 69 11.85 0.16 -2.79
CA VAL A 69 11.15 -0.43 -1.64
C VAL A 69 10.18 -1.50 -2.10
N GLN A 70 9.96 -2.47 -1.26
CA GLN A 70 8.99 -3.53 -1.46
C GLN A 70 8.10 -3.64 -0.23
N ASP A 71 6.82 -3.90 -0.45
CA ASP A 71 5.88 -4.22 0.61
C ASP A 71 5.93 -5.72 0.90
N THR A 72 6.04 -6.09 2.17
CA THR A 72 5.84 -7.46 2.66
C THR A 72 4.38 -7.66 3.03
N TRP A 73 3.74 -8.69 2.48
CA TRP A 73 2.35 -9.03 2.78
C TRP A 73 2.26 -10.02 3.94
N GLY A 74 1.17 -9.92 4.69
CA GLY A 74 0.92 -10.79 5.83
C GLY A 74 -0.49 -10.64 6.38
N LEU A 75 -0.69 -11.23 7.54
CA LEU A 75 -1.95 -11.26 8.24
C LEU A 75 -1.86 -10.43 9.52
N LEU A 76 -2.83 -9.56 9.72
CA LEU A 76 -3.10 -8.88 10.97
C LEU A 76 -4.07 -9.72 11.79
N MET A 77 -3.75 -9.96 13.04
CA MET A 77 -4.53 -10.75 13.98
C MET A 77 -4.41 -10.18 15.39
N ARG A 78 -5.20 -10.67 16.31
CA ARG A 78 -5.01 -10.35 17.74
C ARG A 78 -3.72 -10.97 18.24
N LYS A 79 -3.12 -10.35 19.25
CA LYS A 79 -1.92 -10.90 19.92
C LYS A 79 -2.17 -12.17 20.72
N ASP A 80 -3.38 -12.34 21.22
CA ASP A 80 -3.81 -13.53 21.97
C ASP A 80 -4.38 -14.66 21.07
N ASP A 81 -4.33 -14.50 19.74
CA ASP A 81 -4.73 -15.51 18.79
C ASP A 81 -3.69 -16.63 18.70
N PRO A 82 -4.06 -17.92 18.62
CA PRO A 82 -3.11 -19.02 18.48
C PRO A 82 -2.18 -18.89 17.25
N LEU A 83 -2.65 -18.29 16.14
CA LEU A 83 -1.80 -18.03 14.97
C LEU A 83 -0.70 -17.01 15.26
N SER A 84 -0.88 -16.16 16.27
CA SER A 84 0.12 -15.16 16.64
C SER A 84 1.40 -15.78 17.22
N GLU A 85 1.33 -17.00 17.73
CA GLU A 85 2.50 -17.74 18.25
C GLU A 85 3.41 -18.22 17.12
N LYS A 86 2.88 -18.34 15.89
CA LYS A 86 3.67 -18.64 14.70
C LYS A 86 4.47 -17.39 14.28
N GLY A 87 5.68 -17.60 13.77
CA GLY A 87 6.49 -16.52 13.21
C GLY A 87 6.01 -16.01 11.85
N PHE A 88 5.17 -16.80 11.17
CA PHE A 88 4.64 -16.54 9.82
C PHE A 88 3.30 -17.25 9.61
N VAL A 89 2.61 -16.91 8.53
CA VAL A 89 1.32 -17.51 8.12
C VAL A 89 1.48 -18.22 6.78
N GLU A 90 1.01 -19.46 6.70
CA GLU A 90 1.02 -20.28 5.49
C GLU A 90 -0.35 -20.28 4.79
N PRO A 91 -0.44 -20.65 3.49
CA PRO A 91 -1.72 -20.76 2.77
C PRO A 91 -2.76 -21.63 3.48
N THR A 92 -2.32 -22.67 4.16
CA THR A 92 -3.18 -23.60 4.93
C THR A 92 -3.83 -22.95 6.13
N ASP A 93 -3.18 -21.96 6.74
CA ASP A 93 -3.70 -21.22 7.89
C ASP A 93 -4.83 -20.27 7.53
N MET A 94 -4.93 -19.92 6.23
CA MET A 94 -5.93 -18.97 5.72
C MET A 94 -7.31 -19.58 5.52
N LYS A 95 -7.42 -20.92 5.56
CA LYS A 95 -8.68 -21.62 5.39
C LYS A 95 -9.58 -21.41 6.60
N ASP A 96 -10.85 -21.20 6.35
CA ASP A 96 -11.92 -21.14 7.35
C ASP A 96 -11.88 -19.96 8.33
N ILE A 97 -10.85 -19.11 8.30
CA ILE A 97 -10.82 -17.89 9.11
C ILE A 97 -11.58 -16.74 8.42
N PRO A 98 -12.32 -15.91 9.20
CA PRO A 98 -13.04 -14.77 8.63
C PRO A 98 -12.05 -13.66 8.23
N LEU A 99 -12.06 -13.29 6.95
CA LEU A 99 -11.09 -12.37 6.38
C LEU A 99 -11.70 -11.06 5.92
N VAL A 100 -10.95 -9.98 6.06
CA VAL A 100 -11.17 -8.70 5.37
C VAL A 100 -9.91 -8.31 4.59
N SER A 101 -10.08 -7.71 3.41
CA SER A 101 -8.98 -7.23 2.58
C SER A 101 -9.43 -6.16 1.59
N GLY A 102 -8.50 -5.63 0.79
CA GLY A 102 -8.80 -4.89 -0.44
C GLY A 102 -9.41 -5.79 -1.52
N ARG A 103 -9.98 -5.17 -2.59
CA ARG A 103 -10.71 -5.89 -3.67
C ARG A 103 -10.09 -5.74 -5.05
N SER A 104 -8.88 -5.24 -5.21
CA SER A 104 -8.32 -5.07 -6.55
C SER A 104 -8.08 -6.43 -7.23
N GLU A 105 -8.33 -6.50 -8.54
CA GLU A 105 -8.10 -7.68 -9.37
C GLU A 105 -6.64 -8.18 -9.27
N ASN A 106 -5.70 -7.24 -9.32
CA ASN A 106 -4.27 -7.54 -9.20
C ASN A 106 -3.92 -8.17 -7.85
N PHE A 107 -4.52 -7.69 -6.77
CA PHE A 107 -4.36 -8.26 -5.44
C PHE A 107 -4.89 -9.71 -5.39
N ARG A 108 -6.07 -9.95 -5.96
CA ARG A 108 -6.65 -11.30 -6.03
C ARG A 108 -5.77 -12.27 -6.81
N SER A 109 -5.27 -11.83 -7.97
CA SER A 109 -4.37 -12.65 -8.80
C SER A 109 -3.06 -12.98 -8.07
N MET A 110 -2.46 -11.98 -7.41
CA MET A 110 -1.26 -12.16 -6.61
C MET A 110 -1.50 -13.14 -5.46
N MET A 111 -2.59 -12.99 -4.73
CA MET A 111 -2.97 -13.88 -3.62
C MET A 111 -3.27 -15.29 -4.10
N SER A 112 -4.01 -15.47 -5.20
CA SER A 112 -4.28 -16.81 -5.77
C SER A 112 -2.98 -17.52 -6.16
N GLY A 113 -2.01 -16.79 -6.72
CA GLY A 113 -0.68 -17.33 -7.03
C GLY A 113 0.07 -17.80 -5.78
N TRP A 114 0.00 -17.03 -4.71
CA TRP A 114 0.64 -17.39 -3.44
C TRP A 114 -0.07 -18.54 -2.72
N LEU A 115 -1.41 -18.52 -2.69
CA LEU A 115 -2.24 -19.55 -2.06
C LEU A 115 -2.10 -20.92 -2.73
N GLY A 116 -1.85 -20.96 -4.04
CA GLY A 116 -1.89 -22.18 -4.83
C GLY A 116 -3.34 -22.69 -5.11
N PHE A 117 -4.34 -21.87 -4.74
CA PHE A 117 -5.76 -22.12 -5.02
C PHE A 117 -6.50 -20.80 -5.25
N ASP A 118 -7.76 -20.85 -5.70
CA ASP A 118 -8.54 -19.66 -5.99
C ASP A 118 -8.79 -18.83 -4.72
N PHE A 119 -8.45 -17.54 -4.78
CA PHE A 119 -8.71 -16.57 -3.72
C PHE A 119 -10.18 -16.54 -3.25
N ASN A 120 -11.11 -16.82 -4.16
CA ASN A 120 -12.54 -16.86 -3.82
C ASN A 120 -12.94 -18.05 -2.92
N GLN A 121 -12.05 -19.01 -2.68
CA GLN A 121 -12.27 -20.10 -1.72
C GLN A 121 -12.02 -19.69 -0.27
N LEU A 122 -11.42 -18.51 -0.06
CA LEU A 122 -11.24 -17.94 1.28
C LEU A 122 -12.57 -17.36 1.80
N ASN A 123 -12.74 -17.38 3.12
CA ASN A 123 -13.93 -16.87 3.80
C ASN A 123 -13.86 -15.35 3.98
N PHE A 124 -14.10 -14.57 2.91
CA PHE A 124 -14.18 -13.12 2.99
C PHE A 124 -15.53 -12.66 3.52
N ILE A 125 -15.52 -12.05 4.71
CA ILE A 125 -16.73 -11.47 5.33
C ILE A 125 -16.93 -9.99 4.98
N GLY A 126 -15.91 -9.34 4.40
CA GLY A 126 -16.01 -7.93 4.02
C GLY A 126 -14.76 -7.40 3.33
N THR A 127 -14.84 -6.11 2.97
CA THR A 127 -13.72 -5.36 2.40
C THR A 127 -13.50 -4.09 3.21
N SER A 128 -12.25 -3.75 3.44
CA SER A 128 -11.88 -2.53 4.11
C SER A 128 -10.70 -1.86 3.40
N PHE A 129 -10.81 -0.54 3.25
CA PHE A 129 -9.73 0.31 2.72
C PHE A 129 -9.25 1.30 3.79
N LEU A 130 -9.95 1.36 4.93
CA LEU A 130 -9.62 2.26 6.01
C LEU A 130 -8.94 1.47 7.14
N MET A 131 -7.62 1.68 7.31
CA MET A 131 -6.80 0.89 8.24
C MET A 131 -7.25 1.01 9.68
N THR A 132 -7.72 2.17 10.12
CA THR A 132 -8.26 2.37 11.48
C THR A 132 -9.51 1.53 11.76
N SER A 133 -10.37 1.35 10.76
CA SER A 133 -11.54 0.45 10.88
C SER A 133 -11.12 -1.01 10.82
N THR A 134 -10.15 -1.34 9.97
CA THR A 134 -9.59 -2.69 9.85
C THR A 134 -8.97 -3.14 11.17
N GLU A 135 -8.15 -2.30 11.79
CA GLU A 135 -7.53 -2.58 13.09
C GLU A 135 -8.58 -2.88 14.17
N LYS A 136 -9.66 -2.09 14.23
CA LYS A 136 -10.76 -2.31 15.18
C LYS A 136 -11.48 -3.62 14.94
N LEU A 137 -11.78 -3.97 13.69
CA LEU A 137 -12.42 -5.25 13.37
C LEU A 137 -11.57 -6.43 13.84
N VAL A 138 -10.25 -6.34 13.68
CA VAL A 138 -9.33 -7.38 14.15
C VAL A 138 -9.23 -7.39 15.67
N ALA A 139 -9.08 -6.23 16.30
CA ALA A 139 -8.99 -6.12 17.76
C ALA A 139 -10.24 -6.68 18.48
N GLU A 140 -11.42 -6.52 17.86
CA GLU A 140 -12.70 -7.06 18.36
C GLU A 140 -12.98 -8.51 17.94
N SER A 141 -12.00 -9.21 17.36
CA SER A 141 -12.13 -10.62 16.90
C SER A 141 -13.22 -10.83 15.84
N VAL A 142 -13.58 -9.80 15.07
CA VAL A 142 -14.57 -9.91 13.99
C VAL A 142 -13.96 -10.56 12.76
N ALA A 143 -12.69 -10.26 12.46
CA ALA A 143 -11.99 -10.75 11.28
C ALA A 143 -10.48 -10.73 11.47
N TYR A 144 -9.79 -11.47 10.63
CA TYR A 144 -8.37 -11.26 10.31
C TYR A 144 -8.26 -10.32 9.11
N ALA A 145 -7.15 -9.61 8.98
CA ALA A 145 -6.98 -8.73 7.84
C ALA A 145 -5.70 -9.03 7.06
N ILE A 146 -5.83 -9.16 5.74
CA ILE A 146 -4.67 -9.24 4.86
C ILE A 146 -4.19 -7.82 4.60
N ILE A 147 -2.99 -7.51 5.09
CA ILE A 147 -2.39 -6.18 5.01
C ILE A 147 -0.90 -6.27 4.66
N ARG A 148 -0.29 -5.11 4.47
CA ARG A 148 1.16 -4.97 4.35
C ARG A 148 1.77 -4.63 5.70
N GLU A 149 3.02 -5.03 5.87
CA GLU A 149 3.82 -4.71 7.04
C GLU A 149 3.93 -3.19 7.27
N GLY A 150 3.94 -2.77 8.51
CA GLY A 150 4.17 -1.38 8.92
C GLY A 150 2.99 -0.40 8.72
N ILE A 151 1.83 -0.86 8.16
CA ILE A 151 0.65 -0.01 7.99
C ILE A 151 -0.04 0.29 9.33
N ILE A 152 0.01 -0.66 10.25
CA ILE A 152 -0.60 -0.56 11.58
C ILE A 152 0.49 -0.65 12.63
N ASN A 153 0.34 0.13 13.69
CA ASN A 153 1.24 0.02 14.82
C ASN A 153 0.90 -1.25 15.62
N ASP A 154 1.72 -2.27 15.49
CA ASP A 154 1.63 -3.54 16.22
C ASP A 154 2.57 -3.61 17.44
N GLY A 155 3.06 -2.45 17.91
CA GLY A 155 3.94 -2.31 19.07
C GLY A 155 3.40 -2.94 20.35
N ILE A 156 4.16 -2.93 21.43
CA ILE A 156 3.91 -3.67 22.68
C ILE A 156 2.51 -3.43 23.25
N THR A 157 2.01 -2.20 23.15
CA THR A 157 0.70 -1.78 23.70
C THR A 157 -0.48 -2.05 22.76
N SER A 158 -0.22 -2.43 21.51
CA SER A 158 -1.30 -2.74 20.55
C SER A 158 -1.95 -4.08 20.90
N PRO A 159 -3.29 -4.22 20.77
CA PRO A 159 -3.99 -5.49 20.92
C PRO A 159 -3.79 -6.45 19.72
N VAL A 160 -3.25 -5.93 18.61
CA VAL A 160 -3.04 -6.69 17.38
C VAL A 160 -1.57 -6.87 17.06
N CYS A 161 -1.26 -7.86 16.23
CA CYS A 161 0.07 -8.12 15.70
C CYS A 161 0.01 -8.52 14.22
N PHE A 162 1.10 -8.25 13.52
CA PHE A 162 1.32 -8.66 12.14
C PHE A 162 2.17 -9.93 12.10
N ARG A 163 1.85 -10.84 11.17
CA ARG A 163 2.70 -11.97 10.81
C ARG A 163 2.86 -12.05 9.29
N PRO A 164 4.11 -12.09 8.79
CA PRO A 164 4.37 -12.17 7.36
C PRO A 164 3.89 -13.50 6.79
N PHE A 165 3.61 -13.53 5.50
CA PHE A 165 3.31 -14.75 4.77
C PHE A 165 4.55 -15.60 4.51
N HIS A 166 4.37 -16.92 4.53
CA HIS A 166 5.38 -17.89 4.12
C HIS A 166 4.78 -18.91 3.11
N PRO A 167 5.38 -19.12 1.93
CA PRO A 167 6.54 -18.39 1.36
C PRO A 167 6.31 -16.87 1.33
N GLU A 168 7.40 -16.12 1.43
CA GLU A 168 7.33 -14.65 1.48
C GLU A 168 6.62 -14.08 0.25
N LEU A 169 5.63 -13.23 0.49
CA LEU A 169 4.89 -12.53 -0.56
C LEU A 169 5.24 -11.05 -0.52
N LYS A 170 5.88 -10.58 -1.58
CA LYS A 170 6.27 -9.17 -1.75
C LYS A 170 5.64 -8.54 -2.96
N SER A 171 5.40 -7.24 -2.89
CA SER A 171 5.05 -6.42 -4.04
C SER A 171 5.99 -5.24 -4.19
N ASN A 172 6.27 -4.86 -5.45
CA ASN A 172 7.03 -3.67 -5.74
C ASN A 172 6.15 -2.43 -5.54
N MET A 173 6.79 -1.28 -5.35
CA MET A 173 6.11 0.00 -5.30
C MET A 173 6.56 0.88 -6.47
N PHE A 174 5.60 1.57 -7.09
CA PHE A 174 5.83 2.47 -8.21
C PHE A 174 5.23 3.83 -7.90
N LEU A 175 5.97 4.89 -8.19
CA LEU A 175 5.42 6.24 -8.27
C LEU A 175 4.94 6.47 -9.70
N ALA A 176 3.68 6.85 -9.86
CA ALA A 176 3.06 7.12 -11.16
C ALA A 176 2.50 8.53 -11.23
N TRP A 177 2.47 9.10 -12.44
CA TRP A 177 1.91 10.41 -12.77
C TRP A 177 1.38 10.44 -14.22
N SER A 178 0.57 11.44 -14.58
CA SER A 178 0.06 11.61 -15.94
C SER A 178 1.19 11.91 -16.91
N ASN A 179 1.29 11.12 -17.98
CA ASN A 179 2.32 11.29 -19.01
C ASN A 179 1.99 12.53 -19.87
N GLY A 180 2.98 13.40 -20.08
CA GLY A 180 2.80 14.63 -20.85
C GLY A 180 2.09 15.77 -20.12
N ALA A 181 1.84 15.66 -18.81
CA ALA A 181 1.38 16.78 -18.00
C ALA A 181 2.44 17.89 -17.95
N ASN A 182 2.01 19.14 -18.10
CA ASN A 182 2.87 20.29 -17.82
C ASN A 182 3.06 20.41 -16.32
N MET A 183 4.21 19.95 -15.84
CA MET A 183 4.53 19.98 -14.41
C MET A 183 4.85 21.39 -13.96
N THR A 184 4.39 21.73 -12.76
CA THR A 184 4.82 22.94 -12.04
C THR A 184 6.22 22.72 -11.44
N ALA A 185 6.93 23.80 -11.10
CA ALA A 185 8.26 23.70 -10.50
C ALA A 185 8.30 22.82 -9.23
N PRO A 186 7.33 22.87 -8.28
CA PRO A 186 7.27 21.95 -7.15
C PRO A 186 7.15 20.47 -7.56
N GLN A 187 6.31 20.18 -8.57
CA GLN A 187 6.12 18.81 -9.08
C GLN A 187 7.39 18.26 -9.71
N GLU A 188 8.10 19.08 -10.51
CA GLU A 188 9.39 18.71 -11.08
C GLU A 188 10.45 18.45 -10.01
N LEU A 189 10.52 19.32 -9.01
CA LEU A 189 11.49 19.17 -7.91
C LEU A 189 11.23 17.87 -7.13
N PHE A 190 9.96 17.58 -6.80
CA PHE A 190 9.59 16.35 -6.14
C PHE A 190 9.94 15.11 -6.99
N LEU A 191 9.55 15.11 -8.28
CA LEU A 191 9.83 14.00 -9.18
C LEU A 191 11.33 13.76 -9.36
N ASN A 192 12.13 14.83 -9.46
CA ASN A 192 13.58 14.70 -9.58
C ASN A 192 14.20 14.10 -8.31
N ALA A 193 13.76 14.53 -7.12
CA ALA A 193 14.20 13.94 -5.86
C ALA A 193 13.83 12.45 -5.76
N MET A 194 12.64 12.07 -6.23
CA MET A 194 12.19 10.67 -6.24
C MET A 194 12.96 9.83 -7.25
N LYS A 195 13.30 10.37 -8.43
CA LYS A 195 14.16 9.70 -9.43
C LYS A 195 15.57 9.50 -8.91
N GLU A 196 16.15 10.52 -8.26
CA GLU A 196 17.47 10.42 -7.64
C GLU A 196 17.48 9.33 -6.57
N TRP A 197 16.52 9.32 -5.68
CA TRP A 197 16.38 8.27 -4.67
C TRP A 197 16.25 6.88 -5.30
N ALA A 198 15.40 6.73 -6.31
CA ALA A 198 15.21 5.46 -7.03
C ALA A 198 16.45 5.01 -7.82
N GLY A 199 17.32 5.93 -8.23
CA GLY A 199 18.55 5.66 -8.97
C GLY A 199 19.75 5.33 -8.09
N ASN A 200 19.80 5.84 -6.87
CA ASN A 200 20.96 5.71 -5.96
C ASN A 200 21.11 4.30 -5.33
N GLU A 201 20.11 3.44 -5.40
CA GLU A 201 20.22 2.04 -4.91
C GLU A 201 20.73 1.04 -5.97
N LYS A 202 21.14 1.51 -7.16
CA LYS A 202 21.74 0.66 -8.18
C LYS A 202 23.27 0.65 -8.18
N ALA A 203 23.89 1.31 -7.17
CA ALA A 203 25.36 1.37 -7.03
C ALA A 203 25.86 0.42 -5.93
#